data_9c4843ffd0ae5c9a87ac6abc016366b4
#
_entry.id   9c4843ffd0ae5c9a87ac6abc016366b4
#
_cell.length_a   1.000
_cell.length_b   1.000
_cell.length_c   1.000
_cell.angle_alpha   90.00
_cell.angle_beta   90.00
_cell.angle_gamma   90.00
#
_symmetry.space_group_name_H-M   'P 1'
#
loop_
_entity.id
_entity.type
_entity.pdbx_description
1 polymer ?
#
loop_
_entity_poly.entity_id
_entity_poly.type
_entity_poly.pdbx_seq_one_letter_code
_entity_poly.pdbx_strand_id
1 'polypeptide(L)'
;VSRSNIRHITEVWSPSLEYLQELETMTAKYRIKQYQHLVESDAAAMATCEKENDNIDSRINYATAKLGEIINSNKKAQQGKADYEKATSAWEEYLSTSDEVYKLSRDNKQAEAAKIMIGSAYESYMSFVKQLNTLHDDFQVELDNAKTLANICTIIIFIVIIVTGIAIAVVATVIGK
;
A
#
# COMPACT_ATOMS: atom_id res chain seq x y z
N VAL A 1 -23.95 -13.12 2.82
CA VAL A 1 -23.49 -11.73 2.72
C VAL A 1 -22.32 -11.49 3.67
N SER A 2 -22.41 -11.93 4.95
CA SER A 2 -21.35 -11.71 5.94
C SER A 2 -20.00 -12.35 5.57
N ARG A 3 -19.96 -13.60 5.10
CA ARG A 3 -18.72 -14.30 4.73
C ARG A 3 -17.98 -13.62 3.58
N SER A 4 -18.68 -13.14 2.56
CA SER A 4 -18.08 -12.43 1.43
C SER A 4 -17.44 -11.11 1.86
N ASN A 5 -18.10 -10.34 2.74
CA ASN A 5 -17.57 -9.08 3.22
C ASN A 5 -16.34 -9.26 4.13
N ILE A 6 -16.39 -10.23 5.05
CA ILE A 6 -15.23 -10.57 5.89
C ILE A 6 -14.05 -10.96 5.00
N ARG A 7 -14.28 -11.77 3.99
CA ARG A 7 -13.27 -12.19 3.04
C ARG A 7 -12.65 -11.00 2.30
N HIS A 8 -13.46 -10.03 1.85
CA HIS A 8 -12.90 -8.81 1.22
C HIS A 8 -12.09 -7.97 2.20
N ILE A 9 -12.50 -7.87 3.46
CA ILE A 9 -11.72 -7.18 4.49
C ILE A 9 -10.35 -7.85 4.68
N THR A 10 -10.33 -9.17 4.88
CA THR A 10 -9.12 -9.92 5.28
C THR A 10 -8.20 -10.31 4.13
N GLU A 11 -8.73 -10.52 2.94
CA GLU A 11 -7.95 -11.02 1.79
C GLU A 11 -7.66 -9.94 0.73
N VAL A 12 -8.38 -8.81 0.79
CA VAL A 12 -8.24 -7.76 -0.22
C VAL A 12 -7.83 -6.43 0.41
N TRP A 13 -8.71 -5.79 1.17
CA TRP A 13 -8.51 -4.40 1.57
C TRP A 13 -7.41 -4.22 2.60
N SER A 14 -7.41 -5.00 3.68
CA SER A 14 -6.36 -4.88 4.72
C SER A 14 -4.97 -5.20 4.17
N PRO A 15 -4.75 -6.32 3.44
CA PRO A 15 -3.44 -6.57 2.84
C PRO A 15 -3.02 -5.52 1.81
N SER A 16 -3.95 -4.99 1.00
CA SER A 16 -3.63 -3.93 0.05
C SER A 16 -3.12 -2.67 0.74
N LEU A 17 -3.78 -2.25 1.82
CA LEU A 17 -3.36 -1.09 2.60
C LEU A 17 -2.02 -1.32 3.31
N GLU A 18 -1.74 -2.54 3.78
CA GLU A 18 -0.44 -2.91 4.35
C GLU A 18 0.67 -2.79 3.31
N TYR A 19 0.46 -3.30 2.09
CA TYR A 19 1.46 -3.17 1.01
C TYR A 19 1.63 -1.73 0.54
N LEU A 20 0.57 -0.92 0.48
CA LEU A 20 0.67 0.51 0.18
C LEU A 20 1.51 1.25 1.23
N GLN A 21 1.27 0.98 2.51
CA GLN A 21 2.08 1.56 3.60
C GLN A 21 3.54 1.10 3.56
N GLU A 22 3.79 -0.16 3.21
CA GLU A 22 5.15 -0.68 3.03
C GLU A 22 5.85 0.02 1.86
N LEU A 23 5.16 0.22 0.73
CA LEU A 23 5.69 0.95 -0.43
C LEU A 23 6.03 2.40 -0.07
N GLU A 24 5.13 3.11 0.60
CA GLU A 24 5.37 4.49 1.05
C GLU A 24 6.61 4.57 1.95
N THR A 25 6.69 3.67 2.93
CA THR A 25 7.80 3.64 3.89
C THR A 25 9.13 3.28 3.22
N MET A 26 9.14 2.27 2.36
CA MET A 26 10.39 1.77 1.76
C MET A 26 10.91 2.71 0.68
N THR A 27 10.05 3.30 -0.15
CA THR A 27 10.48 4.27 -1.17
C THR A 27 11.02 5.55 -0.55
N ALA A 28 10.44 6.02 0.56
CA ALA A 28 10.99 7.12 1.34
C ALA A 28 12.38 6.78 1.91
N LYS A 29 12.55 5.58 2.48
CA LYS A 29 13.86 5.11 2.97
C LYS A 29 14.89 5.00 1.86
N TYR A 30 14.52 4.47 0.69
CA TYR A 30 15.38 4.41 -0.49
C TYR A 30 15.93 5.79 -0.83
N ARG A 31 15.05 6.78 -0.91
CA ARG A 31 15.42 8.16 -1.22
C ARG A 31 16.32 8.77 -0.14
N ILE A 32 16.06 8.51 1.14
CA ILE A 32 16.93 8.96 2.24
C ILE A 32 18.34 8.38 2.10
N LYS A 33 18.48 7.10 1.75
CA LYS A 33 19.78 6.47 1.53
C LYS A 33 20.53 7.06 0.34
N GLN A 34 19.84 7.46 -0.72
CA GLN A 34 20.46 8.21 -1.82
C GLN A 34 21.00 9.56 -1.36
N TYR A 35 20.26 10.31 -0.54
CA TYR A 35 20.78 11.56 0.04
C TYR A 35 21.96 11.32 0.99
N GLN A 36 21.95 10.25 1.78
CA GLN A 36 23.10 9.87 2.61
C GLN A 36 24.33 9.60 1.74
N HIS A 37 24.18 8.86 0.65
CA HIS A 37 25.24 8.61 -0.31
C HIS A 37 25.82 9.90 -0.90
N LEU A 38 24.99 10.92 -1.17
CA LEU A 38 25.44 12.21 -1.71
C LEU A 38 26.30 13.02 -0.74
N VAL A 39 26.07 12.90 0.56
CA VAL A 39 26.81 13.65 1.59
C VAL A 39 27.99 12.86 2.16
N GLU A 40 28.11 11.59 1.78
CA GLU A 40 29.21 10.72 2.22
C GLU A 40 30.46 10.99 1.39
N SER A 41 31.62 10.92 2.04
CA SER A 41 32.93 11.07 1.40
C SER A 41 33.77 9.80 1.42
N ASP A 42 33.38 8.81 2.23
CA ASP A 42 34.05 7.52 2.32
C ASP A 42 33.44 6.52 1.35
N ALA A 43 34.28 5.93 0.48
CA ALA A 43 33.82 4.97 -0.52
C ALA A 43 33.20 3.69 0.09
N ALA A 44 33.66 3.25 1.27
CA ALA A 44 33.09 2.09 1.94
C ALA A 44 31.69 2.40 2.51
N ALA A 45 31.50 3.62 3.03
CA ALA A 45 30.20 4.08 3.50
C ALA A 45 29.22 4.28 2.33
N MET A 46 29.66 4.82 1.19
CA MET A 46 28.87 4.89 -0.04
C MET A 46 28.40 3.52 -0.51
N ALA A 47 29.31 2.53 -0.58
CA ALA A 47 28.97 1.16 -0.95
C ALA A 47 27.99 0.50 0.05
N THR A 48 28.05 0.88 1.31
CA THR A 48 27.07 0.43 2.33
C THR A 48 25.68 1.00 2.05
N CYS A 49 25.57 2.29 1.70
CA CYS A 49 24.30 2.91 1.32
C CYS A 49 23.68 2.24 0.09
N GLU A 50 24.49 1.92 -0.94
CA GLU A 50 24.04 1.21 -2.12
C GLU A 50 23.50 -0.18 -1.79
N LYS A 51 24.24 -0.97 -0.99
CA LYS A 51 23.80 -2.31 -0.54
C LYS A 51 22.53 -2.26 0.30
N GLU A 52 22.37 -1.26 1.14
CA GLU A 52 21.14 -1.07 1.90
C GLU A 52 19.96 -0.74 0.98
N ASN A 53 20.19 0.04 -0.08
CA ASN A 53 19.17 0.32 -1.09
C ASN A 53 18.78 -0.91 -1.92
N ASP A 54 19.71 -1.81 -2.22
CA ASP A 54 19.38 -3.10 -2.87
C ASP A 54 18.41 -3.94 -2.01
N ASN A 55 18.62 -3.95 -0.69
CA ASN A 55 17.72 -4.62 0.24
C ASN A 55 16.35 -3.95 0.33
N ILE A 56 16.32 -2.61 0.33
CA ILE A 56 15.08 -1.82 0.33
C ILE A 56 14.32 -2.05 -0.98
N ASP A 57 15.00 -2.04 -2.12
CA ASP A 57 14.41 -2.28 -3.43
C ASP A 57 13.77 -3.68 -3.52
N SER A 58 14.43 -4.69 -2.96
CA SER A 58 13.85 -6.04 -2.88
C SER A 58 12.52 -6.07 -2.12
N ARG A 59 12.36 -5.26 -1.07
CA ARG A 59 11.11 -5.12 -0.32
C ARG A 59 10.05 -4.35 -1.12
N ILE A 60 10.46 -3.28 -1.82
CA ILE A 60 9.57 -2.53 -2.71
C ILE A 60 9.02 -3.44 -3.81
N ASN A 61 9.88 -4.20 -4.45
CA ASN A 61 9.50 -5.15 -5.51
C ASN A 61 8.54 -6.22 -5.00
N TYR A 62 8.79 -6.76 -3.80
CA TYR A 62 7.87 -7.72 -3.16
C TYR A 62 6.49 -7.10 -2.89
N ALA A 63 6.44 -5.93 -2.25
CA ALA A 63 5.18 -5.26 -1.93
C ALA A 63 4.41 -4.86 -3.20
N THR A 64 5.10 -4.36 -4.23
CA THR A 64 4.54 -4.04 -5.54
C THR A 64 3.91 -5.27 -6.18
N ALA A 65 4.63 -6.40 -6.23
CA ALA A 65 4.12 -7.62 -6.82
C ALA A 65 2.88 -8.15 -6.07
N LYS A 66 2.90 -8.12 -4.74
CA LYS A 66 1.76 -8.58 -3.91
C LYS A 66 0.53 -7.70 -4.07
N LEU A 67 0.70 -6.39 -4.10
CA LEU A 67 -0.39 -5.47 -4.38
C LEU A 67 -0.96 -5.70 -5.79
N GLY A 68 -0.12 -5.88 -6.78
CA GLY A 68 -0.50 -6.21 -8.15
C GLY A 68 -1.27 -7.52 -8.26
N GLU A 69 -0.85 -8.59 -7.54
CA GLU A 69 -1.58 -9.86 -7.46
C GLU A 69 -3.02 -9.64 -6.94
N ILE A 70 -3.19 -8.87 -5.87
CA ILE A 70 -4.52 -8.56 -5.29
C ILE A 70 -5.37 -7.78 -6.29
N ILE A 71 -4.83 -6.71 -6.89
CA ILE A 71 -5.55 -5.87 -7.85
C ILE A 71 -5.99 -6.69 -9.07
N ASN A 72 -5.12 -7.53 -9.62
CA ASN A 72 -5.44 -8.31 -10.81
C ASN A 72 -6.39 -9.49 -10.54
N SER A 73 -6.35 -10.08 -9.35
CA SER A 73 -7.18 -11.23 -9.00
C SER A 73 -8.55 -10.87 -8.44
N ASN A 74 -8.77 -9.63 -7.99
CA ASN A 74 -10.00 -9.21 -7.34
C ASN A 74 -10.74 -8.14 -8.13
N LYS A 75 -11.96 -8.48 -8.59
CA LYS A 75 -12.79 -7.57 -9.42
C LYS A 75 -13.04 -6.20 -8.78
N LYS A 76 -13.17 -6.12 -7.45
CA LYS A 76 -13.38 -4.85 -6.75
C LYS A 76 -12.10 -4.02 -6.69
N ALA A 77 -10.95 -4.66 -6.48
CA ALA A 77 -9.66 -3.97 -6.44
C ALA A 77 -9.19 -3.51 -7.82
N GLN A 78 -9.72 -4.06 -8.91
CA GLN A 78 -9.40 -3.65 -10.28
C GLN A 78 -9.72 -2.18 -10.58
N GLN A 79 -10.57 -1.53 -9.81
CA GLN A 79 -10.78 -0.08 -9.93
C GLN A 79 -9.48 0.72 -9.71
N GLY A 80 -8.58 0.24 -8.84
CA GLY A 80 -7.27 0.86 -8.60
C GLY A 80 -6.17 0.52 -9.62
N LYS A 81 -6.47 -0.30 -10.66
CA LYS A 81 -5.45 -0.81 -11.58
C LYS A 81 -4.72 0.31 -12.33
N ALA A 82 -5.45 1.31 -12.81
CA ALA A 82 -4.84 2.41 -13.56
C ALA A 82 -3.87 3.25 -12.70
N ASP A 83 -4.20 3.49 -11.44
CA ASP A 83 -3.35 4.24 -10.53
C ASP A 83 -2.17 3.42 -10.03
N TYR A 84 -2.35 2.11 -9.85
CA TYR A 84 -1.26 1.17 -9.61
C TYR A 84 -0.25 1.14 -10.77
N GLU A 85 -0.71 1.05 -12.02
CA GLU A 85 0.15 1.07 -13.21
C GLU A 85 0.90 2.40 -13.35
N LYS A 86 0.26 3.53 -13.07
CA LYS A 86 0.94 4.84 -13.03
C LYS A 86 1.96 4.93 -11.89
N ALA A 87 1.64 4.40 -10.72
CA ALA A 87 2.57 4.37 -9.60
C ALA A 87 3.82 3.55 -9.95
N THR A 88 3.65 2.33 -10.46
CA THR A 88 4.78 1.48 -10.86
C THR A 88 5.64 2.14 -11.94
N SER A 89 5.03 2.73 -12.96
CA SER A 89 5.75 3.45 -14.00
C SER A 89 6.54 4.65 -13.46
N ALA A 90 5.95 5.43 -12.55
CA ALA A 90 6.63 6.57 -11.93
C ALA A 90 7.80 6.13 -11.04
N TRP A 91 7.69 4.98 -10.37
CA TRP A 91 8.80 4.43 -9.60
C TRP A 91 9.93 3.90 -10.50
N GLU A 92 9.59 3.22 -11.60
CA GLU A 92 10.58 2.79 -12.60
C GLU A 92 11.34 3.99 -13.20
N GLU A 93 10.62 5.08 -13.50
CA GLU A 93 11.24 6.33 -13.95
C GLU A 93 12.17 6.92 -12.89
N TYR A 94 11.76 6.92 -11.61
CA TYR A 94 12.63 7.32 -10.51
C TYR A 94 13.91 6.45 -10.45
N LEU A 95 13.79 5.13 -10.51
CA LEU A 95 14.92 4.22 -10.48
C LEU A 95 15.86 4.41 -11.68
N SER A 96 15.33 4.77 -12.85
CA SER A 96 16.17 5.02 -14.03
C SER A 96 17.20 6.16 -13.83
N THR A 97 16.96 7.05 -12.87
CA THR A 97 17.89 8.12 -12.51
C THR A 97 18.92 7.71 -11.45
N SER A 98 18.68 6.61 -10.74
CA SER A 98 19.47 6.21 -9.56
C SER A 98 20.91 5.87 -9.89
N ASP A 99 21.16 5.13 -10.97
CA ASP A 99 22.51 4.74 -11.38
C ASP A 99 23.37 5.96 -11.71
N GLU A 100 22.79 6.96 -12.36
CA GLU A 100 23.50 8.22 -12.66
C GLU A 100 23.78 9.01 -11.39
N VAL A 101 22.84 9.07 -10.46
CA VAL A 101 23.03 9.73 -9.16
C VAL A 101 24.18 9.09 -8.38
N TYR A 102 24.23 7.77 -8.28
CA TYR A 102 25.30 7.06 -7.60
C TYR A 102 26.64 7.24 -8.30
N LYS A 103 26.66 7.17 -9.64
CA LYS A 103 27.88 7.39 -10.42
C LYS A 103 28.46 8.80 -10.20
N LEU A 104 27.63 9.83 -10.33
CA LEU A 104 28.04 11.21 -10.11
C LEU A 104 28.52 11.43 -8.67
N SER A 105 27.87 10.82 -7.71
CA SER A 105 28.27 10.93 -6.30
C SER A 105 29.63 10.27 -6.05
N ARG A 106 29.89 9.08 -6.59
CA ARG A 106 31.20 8.41 -6.51
C ARG A 106 32.32 9.20 -7.22
N ASP A 107 31.97 9.90 -8.28
CA ASP A 107 32.88 10.76 -9.04
C ASP A 107 33.11 12.14 -8.35
N ASN A 108 32.66 12.33 -7.12
CA ASN A 108 32.70 13.60 -6.37
C ASN A 108 31.98 14.78 -7.07
N LYS A 109 30.90 14.46 -7.83
CA LYS A 109 30.03 15.42 -8.53
C LYS A 109 28.71 15.63 -7.81
N GLN A 110 28.75 15.84 -6.50
CA GLN A 110 27.57 15.91 -5.64
C GLN A 110 26.55 16.97 -6.09
N ALA A 111 27.03 18.12 -6.59
CA ALA A 111 26.14 19.18 -7.08
C ALA A 111 25.35 18.76 -8.33
N GLU A 112 25.95 17.96 -9.22
CA GLU A 112 25.28 17.41 -10.40
C GLU A 112 24.27 16.32 -9.99
N ALA A 113 24.68 15.39 -9.13
CA ALA A 113 23.80 14.36 -8.59
C ALA A 113 22.62 14.98 -7.82
N ALA A 114 22.85 16.01 -7.00
CA ALA A 114 21.81 16.73 -6.29
C ALA A 114 20.78 17.37 -7.24
N LYS A 115 21.21 17.93 -8.39
CA LYS A 115 20.27 18.48 -9.38
C LYS A 115 19.30 17.43 -9.91
N ILE A 116 19.76 16.21 -10.16
CA ILE A 116 18.87 15.09 -10.57
C ILE A 116 17.89 14.77 -9.43
N MET A 117 18.40 14.66 -8.19
CA MET A 117 17.60 14.30 -7.02
C MET A 117 16.50 15.31 -6.68
N ILE A 118 16.73 16.61 -6.92
CA ILE A 118 15.74 17.68 -6.67
C ILE A 118 14.94 18.06 -7.92
N GLY A 119 15.33 17.60 -9.10
CA GLY A 119 14.67 17.79 -10.39
C GLY A 119 13.84 16.58 -10.82
N SER A 120 14.25 15.91 -11.89
CA SER A 120 13.51 14.81 -12.52
C SER A 120 13.20 13.68 -11.55
N ALA A 121 14.15 13.26 -10.72
CA ALA A 121 13.92 12.22 -9.72
C ALA A 121 12.86 12.66 -8.68
N TYR A 122 12.84 13.93 -8.28
CA TYR A 122 11.81 14.42 -7.37
C TYR A 122 10.41 14.42 -8.03
N GLU A 123 10.32 14.81 -9.29
CA GLU A 123 9.05 14.83 -10.03
C GLU A 123 8.45 13.43 -10.16
N SER A 124 9.26 12.44 -10.56
CA SER A 124 8.84 11.04 -10.66
C SER A 124 8.46 10.47 -9.29
N TYR A 125 9.23 10.76 -8.22
CA TYR A 125 8.90 10.37 -6.87
C TYR A 125 7.56 10.97 -6.39
N MET A 126 7.30 12.25 -6.65
CA MET A 126 6.04 12.89 -6.28
C MET A 126 4.85 12.36 -7.08
N SER A 127 5.07 12.01 -8.34
CA SER A 127 4.06 11.32 -9.15
C SER A 127 3.71 9.95 -8.54
N PHE A 128 4.71 9.18 -8.16
CA PHE A 128 4.53 7.90 -7.46
C PHE A 128 3.74 8.07 -6.15
N VAL A 129 4.17 8.96 -5.26
CA VAL A 129 3.50 9.23 -3.98
C VAL A 129 2.04 9.64 -4.17
N LYS A 130 1.76 10.48 -5.18
CA LYS A 130 0.39 10.89 -5.50
C LYS A 130 -0.50 9.69 -5.86
N GLN A 131 -0.01 8.77 -6.67
CA GLN A 131 -0.79 7.59 -7.07
C GLN A 131 -0.98 6.62 -5.89
N LEU A 132 0.04 6.44 -5.03
CA LEU A 132 -0.11 5.64 -3.82
C LEU A 132 -1.17 6.23 -2.87
N ASN A 133 -1.18 7.55 -2.69
CA ASN A 133 -2.19 8.21 -1.85
C ASN A 133 -3.60 8.01 -2.42
N THR A 134 -3.78 8.13 -3.74
CA THR A 134 -5.05 7.87 -4.39
C THR A 134 -5.53 6.43 -4.14
N LEU A 135 -4.65 5.44 -4.33
CA LEU A 135 -4.95 4.03 -4.06
C LEU A 135 -5.28 3.78 -2.58
N HIS A 136 -4.52 4.42 -1.68
CA HIS A 136 -4.75 4.29 -0.24
C HIS A 136 -6.13 4.81 0.14
N ASP A 137 -6.50 6.00 -0.32
CA ASP A 137 -7.78 6.62 0.00
C ASP A 137 -8.95 5.79 -0.55
N ASP A 138 -8.86 5.34 -1.79
CA ASP A 138 -9.87 4.51 -2.43
C ASP A 138 -10.06 3.17 -1.70
N PHE A 139 -8.97 2.49 -1.36
CA PHE A 139 -9.03 1.20 -0.67
C PHE A 139 -9.44 1.34 0.80
N GLN A 140 -9.11 2.46 1.45
CA GLN A 140 -9.58 2.76 2.80
C GLN A 140 -11.10 2.96 2.82
N VAL A 141 -11.67 3.68 1.86
CA VAL A 141 -13.13 3.85 1.70
C VAL A 141 -13.82 2.49 1.51
N GLU A 142 -13.27 1.63 0.66
CA GLU A 142 -13.83 0.29 0.43
C GLU A 142 -13.72 -0.61 1.68
N LEU A 143 -12.63 -0.51 2.42
CA LEU A 143 -12.49 -1.21 3.71
C LEU A 143 -13.55 -0.77 4.72
N ASP A 144 -13.78 0.54 4.84
CA ASP A 144 -14.75 1.10 5.79
C ASP A 144 -16.19 0.75 5.40
N ASN A 145 -16.50 0.76 4.11
CA ASN A 145 -17.77 0.28 3.57
C ASN A 145 -17.99 -1.20 3.90
N ALA A 146 -16.97 -2.04 3.70
CA ALA A 146 -17.04 -3.46 4.00
C ALA A 146 -17.23 -3.73 5.50
N LYS A 147 -16.54 -2.99 6.38
CA LYS A 147 -16.70 -3.05 7.85
C LYS A 147 -18.11 -2.65 8.27
N THR A 148 -18.59 -1.52 7.74
CA THR A 148 -19.94 -1.02 8.04
C THR A 148 -21.01 -2.05 7.66
N LEU A 149 -20.90 -2.63 6.47
CA LEU A 149 -21.84 -3.65 6.01
C LEU A 149 -21.78 -4.92 6.88
N ALA A 150 -20.59 -5.35 7.31
CA ALA A 150 -20.42 -6.47 8.22
C ALA A 150 -21.09 -6.20 9.59
N ASN A 151 -20.95 -4.99 10.13
CA ASN A 151 -21.58 -4.57 11.38
C ASN A 151 -23.12 -4.56 11.27
N ILE A 152 -23.67 -3.99 10.20
CA ILE A 152 -25.13 -3.99 9.95
C ILE A 152 -25.67 -5.42 9.89
N CYS A 153 -25.01 -6.32 9.17
CA CYS A 153 -25.41 -7.72 9.10
C CYS A 153 -25.41 -8.38 10.49
N THR A 154 -24.41 -8.09 11.32
CA THR A 154 -24.33 -8.60 12.69
C THR A 154 -25.50 -8.11 13.54
N ILE A 155 -25.83 -6.82 13.49
CA ILE A 155 -26.97 -6.23 14.20
C ILE A 155 -28.29 -6.87 13.76
N ILE A 156 -28.50 -7.06 12.47
CA ILE A 156 -29.72 -7.71 11.94
C ILE A 156 -29.84 -9.14 12.47
N ILE A 157 -28.75 -9.91 12.50
CA ILE A 157 -28.74 -11.27 13.04
C ILE A 157 -29.16 -11.26 14.52
N PHE A 158 -28.63 -10.36 15.34
CA PHE A 158 -29.02 -10.22 16.74
C PHE A 158 -30.51 -9.88 16.90
N ILE A 159 -31.05 -8.95 16.10
CA ILE A 159 -32.49 -8.59 16.12
C ILE A 159 -33.35 -9.82 15.79
N VAL A 160 -32.99 -10.58 14.75
CA VAL A 160 -33.72 -11.79 14.36
C VAL A 160 -33.70 -12.82 15.48
N ILE A 161 -32.58 -13.04 16.14
CA ILE A 161 -32.47 -13.98 17.28
C ILE A 161 -33.39 -13.55 18.43
N ILE A 162 -33.39 -12.24 18.77
CA ILE A 162 -34.24 -11.73 19.84
C ILE A 162 -35.73 -11.91 19.51
N VAL A 163 -36.13 -11.52 18.28
CA VAL A 163 -37.53 -11.62 17.85
C VAL A 163 -38.01 -13.06 17.83
N THR A 164 -37.17 -13.98 17.32
CA THR A 164 -37.55 -15.44 17.31
C THR A 164 -37.59 -16.00 18.72
N GLY A 165 -36.68 -15.60 19.62
CA GLY A 165 -36.70 -15.99 21.03
C GLY A 165 -37.98 -15.54 21.75
N ILE A 166 -38.41 -14.30 21.54
CA ILE A 166 -39.68 -13.78 22.09
C ILE A 166 -40.86 -14.53 21.51
N ALA A 167 -40.92 -14.80 20.21
CA ALA A 167 -42.04 -15.55 19.60
C ALA A 167 -42.14 -16.95 20.18
N ILE A 168 -41.06 -17.68 20.36
CA ILE A 168 -41.04 -19.01 20.98
C ILE A 168 -41.53 -18.94 22.43
N ALA A 169 -41.10 -17.95 23.22
CA ALA A 169 -41.56 -17.80 24.60
C ALA A 169 -43.07 -17.53 24.70
N VAL A 170 -43.62 -16.70 23.80
CA VAL A 170 -45.05 -16.41 23.73
C VAL A 170 -45.84 -17.68 23.38
N VAL A 171 -45.41 -18.44 22.36
CA VAL A 171 -46.04 -19.70 21.98
C VAL A 171 -46.03 -20.72 23.12
N ALA A 172 -44.89 -20.85 23.82
CA ALA A 172 -44.77 -21.78 24.95
C ALA A 172 -45.71 -21.38 26.12
N THR A 173 -45.93 -20.10 26.37
CA THR A 173 -46.84 -19.61 27.40
C THR A 173 -48.31 -19.77 27.04
N VAL A 174 -48.66 -19.76 25.75
CA VAL A 174 -50.05 -19.94 25.27
C VAL A 174 -50.44 -21.43 25.25
N ILE A 175 -49.53 -22.33 24.85
CA ILE A 175 -49.80 -23.77 24.78
C ILE A 175 -49.72 -24.44 26.17
N GLY A 176 -48.92 -23.87 27.10
CA GLY A 176 -48.77 -24.42 28.45
C GLY A 176 -49.88 -24.04 29.43
N LYS A 177 -50.88 -23.28 28.99
CA LYS A 177 -52.13 -23.01 29.72
C LYS A 177 -53.27 -23.87 29.19
#